data_5abfbc10498dd775ec286051e7bdbeca
#
_entry.id   5abfbc10498dd775ec286051e7bdbeca
#
_cell.length_a   1.000
_cell.length_b   1.000
_cell.length_c   1.000
_cell.angle_alpha   90.00
_cell.angle_beta   90.00
_cell.angle_gamma   90.00
#
_symmetry.space_group_name_H-M   'P 1'
#
loop_
_entity.id
_entity.type
_entity.pdbx_description
1 polymer ?
#
loop_
_entity_poly.entity_id
_entity_poly.type
_entity_poly.pdbx_seq_one_letter_code
_entity_poly.pdbx_strand_id
1 'polypeptide(L)'
;MFDFEIIKDLYTSMSKRIDFAKDILQRPLTYSEKILYSHLFKNDFDEEFIRSESYVEFSPDRVAMQDATAQMALLQFMMAGKSTVAKPTTVHCDHLIQAKVDAKKDLSVALDTNEEVYDFLESVSNKYGIGFWKPGAGIIHQVILENYAFPGGMMIGTDSHTVNAGGLGMIAIGVGGADAVDVMAGMPWELLFPKLIGIKLVGELNGRRYCF
;
A
#
# COMPACT_ATOMS: atom_id res chain seq x y z
N MET A 1 2.11 2.20 -14.28
CA MET A 1 1.11 3.23 -14.69
C MET A 1 0.94 4.17 -13.50
N PHE A 2 1.36 5.41 -13.65
CA PHE A 2 1.24 6.38 -12.55
C PHE A 2 -0.16 6.97 -12.54
N ASP A 3 -0.81 6.95 -11.39
CA ASP A 3 -2.12 7.56 -11.18
C ASP A 3 -1.96 9.06 -10.89
N PHE A 4 -1.47 9.82 -11.88
CA PHE A 4 -1.12 11.25 -11.73
C PHE A 4 -2.27 12.10 -11.22
N GLU A 5 -3.50 11.82 -11.64
CA GLU A 5 -4.67 12.58 -11.19
C GLU A 5 -4.90 12.39 -9.68
N ILE A 6 -4.72 11.17 -9.16
CA ILE A 6 -4.86 10.90 -7.72
C ILE A 6 -3.79 11.64 -6.92
N ILE A 7 -2.54 11.64 -7.40
CA ILE A 7 -1.44 12.38 -6.75
C ILE A 7 -1.73 13.88 -6.75
N LYS A 8 -2.22 14.41 -7.87
CA LYS A 8 -2.59 15.81 -8.00
C LYS A 8 -3.74 16.19 -7.07
N ASP A 9 -4.77 15.36 -7.00
CA ASP A 9 -5.91 15.56 -6.11
C ASP A 9 -5.49 15.50 -4.65
N LEU A 10 -4.63 14.55 -4.28
CA LEU A 10 -4.05 14.48 -2.95
C LEU A 10 -3.32 15.79 -2.60
N TYR A 11 -2.37 16.22 -3.43
CA TYR A 11 -1.60 17.44 -3.15
C TYR A 11 -2.47 18.68 -3.12
N THR A 12 -3.51 18.76 -3.94
CA THR A 12 -4.45 19.87 -3.94
C THR A 12 -5.27 19.94 -2.64
N SER A 13 -5.67 18.79 -2.11
CA SER A 13 -6.47 18.70 -0.88
C SER A 13 -5.64 18.72 0.40
N MET A 14 -4.40 18.23 0.33
CA MET A 14 -3.53 17.99 1.49
C MET A 14 -3.27 19.24 2.32
N SER A 15 -3.00 20.38 1.67
CA SER A 15 -2.74 21.64 2.38
C SER A 15 -3.93 22.04 3.25
N LYS A 16 -5.14 22.00 2.69
CA LYS A 16 -6.37 22.36 3.42
C LYS A 16 -6.64 21.43 4.61
N ARG A 17 -6.41 20.13 4.42
CA ARG A 17 -6.59 19.12 5.50
C ARG A 17 -5.58 19.31 6.62
N ILE A 18 -4.31 19.60 6.27
CA ILE A 18 -3.25 19.88 7.24
C ILE A 18 -3.53 21.18 8.01
N ASP A 19 -3.99 22.23 7.34
CA ASP A 19 -4.29 23.49 8.00
C ASP A 19 -5.49 23.33 8.95
N PHE A 20 -6.54 22.62 8.53
CA PHE A 20 -7.65 22.25 9.41
C PHE A 20 -7.16 21.47 10.66
N ALA A 21 -6.29 20.47 10.46
CA ALA A 21 -5.74 19.71 11.59
C ALA A 21 -4.91 20.58 12.54
N LYS A 22 -4.12 21.54 12.03
CA LYS A 22 -3.37 22.48 12.87
C LYS A 22 -4.29 23.41 13.66
N ASP A 23 -5.40 23.83 13.05
CA ASP A 23 -6.37 24.73 13.71
C ASP A 23 -7.06 24.02 14.89
N ILE A 24 -7.32 22.72 14.78
CA ILE A 24 -7.87 21.92 15.89
C ILE A 24 -6.79 21.65 16.95
N LEU A 25 -5.62 21.19 16.53
CA LEU A 25 -4.58 20.71 17.43
C LEU A 25 -3.75 21.82 18.09
N GLN A 26 -3.80 23.05 17.58
CA GLN A 26 -3.07 24.23 18.06
C GLN A 26 -1.56 23.98 18.27
N ARG A 27 -0.95 23.12 17.43
CA ARG A 27 0.47 22.79 17.46
C ARG A 27 1.02 22.42 16.08
N PRO A 28 2.35 22.50 15.88
CA PRO A 28 2.99 21.97 14.68
C PRO A 28 2.78 20.46 14.54
N LEU A 29 2.68 19.98 13.30
CA LEU A 29 2.59 18.57 12.95
C LEU A 29 3.92 18.07 12.40
N THR A 30 4.31 16.87 12.80
CA THR A 30 5.40 16.14 12.17
C THR A 30 5.01 15.74 10.74
N TYR A 31 5.98 15.34 9.92
CA TYR A 31 5.70 14.89 8.55
C TYR A 31 4.71 13.70 8.52
N SER A 32 4.94 12.71 9.38
CA SER A 32 4.04 11.55 9.47
C SER A 32 2.62 11.93 9.91
N GLU A 33 2.48 12.86 10.86
CA GLU A 33 1.18 13.36 11.27
C GLU A 33 0.46 14.10 10.13
N LYS A 34 1.18 14.88 9.33
CA LYS A 34 0.60 15.53 8.15
C LYS A 34 0.01 14.51 7.17
N ILE A 35 0.69 13.37 6.96
CA ILE A 35 0.17 12.30 6.11
C ILE A 35 -1.05 11.66 6.77
N LEU A 36 -0.98 11.29 8.05
CA LEU A 36 -2.10 10.66 8.76
C LEU A 36 -3.35 11.55 8.71
N TYR A 37 -3.25 12.81 9.11
CA TYR A 37 -4.40 13.74 9.11
C TYR A 37 -4.90 14.07 7.69
N SER A 38 -4.05 14.04 6.67
CA SER A 38 -4.49 14.25 5.28
C SER A 38 -5.21 13.04 4.68
N HIS A 39 -5.07 11.85 5.27
CA HIS A 39 -5.71 10.62 4.82
C HIS A 39 -6.87 10.16 5.69
N LEU A 40 -7.38 10.99 6.57
CA LEU A 40 -8.62 10.68 7.28
C LEU A 40 -9.74 10.44 6.27
N PHE A 41 -10.55 9.40 6.47
CA PHE A 41 -11.69 9.09 5.61
C PHE A 41 -12.71 10.22 5.62
N LYS A 42 -13.00 10.74 6.82
CA LYS A 42 -13.75 11.98 7.01
C LYS A 42 -12.86 13.01 7.69
N ASN A 43 -12.96 14.25 7.25
CA ASN A 43 -12.19 15.36 7.84
C ASN A 43 -13.11 16.19 8.75
N ASP A 44 -13.69 15.55 9.77
CA ASP A 44 -14.73 16.06 10.66
C ASP A 44 -14.44 15.80 12.15
N PHE A 45 -13.17 15.79 12.55
CA PHE A 45 -12.78 15.66 13.95
C PHE A 45 -12.70 17.03 14.65
N ASP A 46 -12.94 17.09 15.96
CA ASP A 46 -12.98 18.27 16.79
C ASP A 46 -11.97 18.27 17.96
N GLU A 47 -11.32 17.13 18.19
CA GLU A 47 -10.29 16.97 19.21
C GLU A 47 -9.12 16.10 18.73
N GLU A 48 -8.02 16.11 19.48
CA GLU A 48 -6.85 15.29 19.16
C GLU A 48 -7.14 13.81 19.40
N PHE A 49 -6.78 12.97 18.42
CA PHE A 49 -6.83 11.52 18.57
C PHE A 49 -5.74 11.05 19.55
N ILE A 50 -6.14 10.28 20.57
CA ILE A 50 -5.22 9.71 21.56
C ILE A 50 -4.56 8.47 20.96
N ARG A 51 -3.22 8.48 20.90
CA ARG A 51 -2.44 7.38 20.32
C ARG A 51 -2.66 6.08 21.07
N SER A 52 -2.95 5.01 20.35
CA SER A 52 -3.29 3.67 20.85
C SER A 52 -4.57 3.58 21.69
N GLU A 53 -5.44 4.59 21.62
CA GLU A 53 -6.73 4.60 22.29
C GLU A 53 -7.87 4.96 21.34
N SER A 54 -7.70 6.02 20.52
CA SER A 54 -8.73 6.44 19.57
C SER A 54 -8.72 5.54 18.34
N TYR A 55 -9.87 5.01 17.95
CA TYR A 55 -10.07 4.40 16.63
C TYR A 55 -10.24 5.48 15.58
N VAL A 56 -9.55 5.33 14.46
CA VAL A 56 -9.53 6.32 13.38
C VAL A 56 -9.70 5.62 12.04
N GLU A 57 -10.56 6.19 11.21
CA GLU A 57 -10.82 5.74 9.85
C GLU A 57 -9.92 6.46 8.86
N PHE A 58 -9.15 5.69 8.08
CA PHE A 58 -8.28 6.21 7.03
C PHE A 58 -8.78 5.84 5.64
N SER A 59 -8.32 6.62 4.66
CA SER A 59 -8.55 6.39 3.23
C SER A 59 -7.21 6.29 2.51
N PRO A 60 -6.56 5.10 2.48
CA PRO A 60 -5.33 4.90 1.71
C PRO A 60 -5.50 5.24 0.23
N ASP A 61 -4.42 5.69 -0.42
CA ASP A 61 -4.43 6.03 -1.85
C ASP A 61 -4.42 4.79 -2.73
N ARG A 62 -3.83 3.68 -2.25
CA ARG A 62 -3.74 2.46 -3.01
C ARG A 62 -3.55 1.21 -2.16
N VAL A 63 -3.80 0.07 -2.80
CA VAL A 63 -3.59 -1.28 -2.27
C VAL A 63 -2.60 -2.03 -3.14
N ALA A 64 -1.66 -2.76 -2.52
CA ALA A 64 -0.76 -3.66 -3.21
C ALA A 64 -0.85 -5.07 -2.61
N MET A 65 -0.93 -6.09 -3.46
CA MET A 65 -1.04 -7.48 -3.02
C MET A 65 0.01 -8.35 -3.71
N GLN A 66 0.58 -9.29 -2.97
CA GLN A 66 1.40 -10.34 -3.56
C GLN A 66 0.55 -11.58 -3.89
N ASP A 67 1.01 -12.43 -4.80
CA ASP A 67 0.24 -13.52 -5.39
C ASP A 67 -0.28 -14.56 -4.39
N ALA A 68 0.46 -14.89 -3.35
CA ALA A 68 0.03 -15.91 -2.40
C ALA A 68 -1.16 -15.44 -1.53
N THR A 69 -1.19 -14.15 -1.12
CA THR A 69 -2.27 -13.59 -0.30
C THR A 69 -3.41 -13.00 -1.11
N ALA A 70 -3.14 -12.56 -2.34
CA ALA A 70 -4.15 -11.96 -3.23
C ALA A 70 -5.28 -12.93 -3.59
N GLN A 71 -5.01 -14.23 -3.67
CA GLN A 71 -6.02 -15.24 -4.01
C GLN A 71 -7.25 -15.12 -3.11
N MET A 72 -7.03 -15.14 -1.81
CA MET A 72 -8.11 -15.09 -0.82
C MET A 72 -8.76 -13.70 -0.75
N ALA A 73 -7.95 -12.64 -0.83
CA ALA A 73 -8.47 -11.27 -0.83
C ALA A 73 -9.36 -11.00 -2.06
N LEU A 74 -8.97 -11.45 -3.24
CA LEU A 74 -9.77 -11.30 -4.45
C LEU A 74 -11.06 -12.12 -4.41
N LEU A 75 -11.04 -13.33 -3.88
CA LEU A 75 -12.27 -14.11 -3.66
C LEU A 75 -13.24 -13.37 -2.74
N GLN A 76 -12.75 -12.81 -1.64
CA GLN A 76 -13.57 -12.00 -0.74
C GLN A 76 -14.10 -10.73 -1.43
N PHE A 77 -13.27 -10.03 -2.21
CA PHE A 77 -13.70 -8.86 -2.97
C PHE A 77 -14.81 -9.20 -3.99
N MET A 78 -14.70 -10.33 -4.66
CA MET A 78 -15.74 -10.81 -5.59
C MET A 78 -17.09 -10.99 -4.89
N MET A 79 -17.08 -11.46 -3.63
CA MET A 79 -18.30 -11.61 -2.81
C MET A 79 -18.90 -10.26 -2.39
N ALA A 80 -18.11 -9.17 -2.35
CA ALA A 80 -18.61 -7.83 -2.05
C ALA A 80 -19.50 -7.23 -3.16
N GLY A 81 -19.60 -7.88 -4.33
CA GLY A 81 -20.53 -7.50 -5.40
C GLY A 81 -20.22 -6.17 -6.08
N LYS A 82 -19.00 -5.67 -5.96
CA LYS A 82 -18.55 -4.43 -6.63
C LYS A 82 -18.21 -4.70 -8.09
N SER A 83 -18.44 -3.72 -8.95
CA SER A 83 -18.08 -3.82 -10.38
C SER A 83 -16.61 -3.56 -10.67
N THR A 84 -15.97 -2.70 -9.88
CA THR A 84 -14.54 -2.32 -9.96
C THR A 84 -14.02 -1.98 -8.58
N VAL A 85 -12.70 -1.99 -8.41
CA VAL A 85 -12.08 -1.50 -7.19
C VAL A 85 -12.27 0.01 -7.03
N ALA A 86 -12.49 0.45 -5.79
CA ALA A 86 -12.67 1.87 -5.46
C ALA A 86 -11.35 2.63 -5.33
N LYS A 87 -10.25 1.91 -5.09
CA LYS A 87 -8.90 2.46 -4.96
C LYS A 87 -7.95 1.75 -5.92
N PRO A 88 -6.96 2.44 -6.49
CA PRO A 88 -5.92 1.81 -7.28
C PRO A 88 -5.33 0.60 -6.56
N THR A 89 -5.40 -0.54 -7.21
CA THR A 89 -4.98 -1.82 -6.64
C THR A 89 -4.07 -2.53 -7.63
N THR A 90 -3.03 -3.19 -7.13
CA THR A 90 -2.13 -4.00 -7.95
C THR A 90 -1.89 -5.37 -7.33
N VAL A 91 -1.77 -6.38 -8.17
CA VAL A 91 -1.33 -7.74 -7.81
C VAL A 91 0.03 -8.00 -8.46
N HIS A 92 0.94 -8.56 -7.69
CA HIS A 92 2.32 -8.83 -8.10
C HIS A 92 2.65 -10.30 -7.88
N CYS A 93 3.13 -10.97 -8.93
CA CYS A 93 3.40 -12.41 -8.92
C CYS A 93 4.89 -12.70 -8.74
N ASP A 94 5.37 -12.61 -7.51
CA ASP A 94 6.77 -12.85 -7.16
C ASP A 94 6.99 -13.86 -6.02
N HIS A 95 6.03 -14.07 -5.14
CA HIS A 95 6.19 -14.94 -3.96
C HIS A 95 6.11 -16.44 -4.26
N LEU A 96 5.41 -16.84 -5.32
CA LEU A 96 5.32 -18.26 -5.72
C LEU A 96 6.53 -18.71 -6.53
N ILE A 97 7.44 -17.83 -6.91
CA ILE A 97 8.69 -18.15 -7.58
C ILE A 97 9.73 -18.52 -6.53
N GLN A 98 10.25 -19.76 -6.59
CA GLN A 98 11.25 -20.24 -5.63
C GLN A 98 12.67 -20.04 -6.19
N ALA A 99 13.49 -19.27 -5.50
CA ALA A 99 14.89 -19.03 -5.88
C ALA A 99 15.78 -20.24 -5.53
N LYS A 100 15.74 -21.28 -6.34
CA LYS A 100 16.48 -22.54 -6.08
C LYS A 100 17.71 -22.73 -6.96
N VAL A 101 17.60 -22.43 -8.25
CA VAL A 101 18.61 -22.78 -9.25
C VAL A 101 19.08 -21.53 -10.00
N ASP A 102 18.20 -20.97 -10.83
CA ASP A 102 18.43 -19.75 -11.59
C ASP A 102 17.09 -19.12 -12.02
N ALA A 103 17.14 -17.84 -12.39
CA ALA A 103 15.95 -17.06 -12.69
C ALA A 103 15.08 -17.66 -13.80
N LYS A 104 15.68 -18.24 -14.86
CA LYS A 104 14.91 -18.80 -15.99
C LYS A 104 14.22 -20.10 -15.63
N LYS A 105 14.95 -20.99 -14.96
CA LYS A 105 14.44 -22.30 -14.58
C LYS A 105 13.39 -22.19 -13.49
N ASP A 106 13.65 -21.37 -12.47
CA ASP A 106 12.74 -21.19 -11.36
C ASP A 106 11.43 -20.50 -11.79
N LEU A 107 11.52 -19.53 -12.74
CA LEU A 107 10.34 -18.93 -13.36
C LEU A 107 9.54 -19.96 -14.19
N SER A 108 10.23 -20.77 -15.01
CA SER A 108 9.54 -21.82 -15.81
C SER A 108 8.80 -22.83 -14.90
N VAL A 109 9.43 -23.27 -13.83
CA VAL A 109 8.79 -24.16 -12.86
C VAL A 109 7.61 -23.50 -12.18
N ALA A 110 7.72 -22.22 -11.80
CA ALA A 110 6.63 -21.49 -11.18
C ALA A 110 5.42 -21.35 -12.10
N LEU A 111 5.66 -21.04 -13.38
CA LEU A 111 4.61 -20.92 -14.41
C LEU A 111 3.86 -22.23 -14.62
N ASP A 112 4.56 -23.34 -14.68
CA ASP A 112 3.96 -24.67 -14.83
C ASP A 112 3.20 -25.10 -13.57
N THR A 113 3.82 -24.92 -12.39
CA THR A 113 3.26 -25.40 -11.11
C THR A 113 2.06 -24.58 -10.63
N ASN A 114 2.05 -23.28 -10.91
CA ASN A 114 1.03 -22.35 -10.42
C ASN A 114 0.19 -21.71 -11.54
N GLU A 115 0.09 -22.37 -12.70
CA GLU A 115 -0.65 -21.87 -13.87
C GLU A 115 -2.08 -21.43 -13.49
N GLU A 116 -2.83 -22.29 -12.80
CA GLU A 116 -4.20 -22.02 -12.38
C GLU A 116 -4.32 -20.77 -11.48
N VAL A 117 -3.35 -20.57 -10.59
CA VAL A 117 -3.31 -19.42 -9.69
C VAL A 117 -3.06 -18.14 -10.49
N TYR A 118 -2.10 -18.15 -11.38
CA TYR A 118 -1.76 -16.97 -12.20
C TYR A 118 -2.90 -16.60 -13.15
N ASP A 119 -3.54 -17.58 -13.78
CA ASP A 119 -4.71 -17.38 -14.62
C ASP A 119 -5.90 -16.79 -13.85
N PHE A 120 -6.15 -17.29 -12.64
CA PHE A 120 -7.15 -16.74 -11.75
C PHE A 120 -6.85 -15.27 -11.41
N LEU A 121 -5.63 -14.97 -10.96
CA LEU A 121 -5.22 -13.62 -10.58
C LEU A 121 -5.30 -12.64 -11.75
N GLU A 122 -4.86 -13.04 -12.94
CA GLU A 122 -4.94 -12.22 -14.15
C GLU A 122 -6.39 -11.97 -14.57
N SER A 123 -7.21 -13.00 -14.62
CA SER A 123 -8.62 -12.89 -15.03
C SER A 123 -9.43 -11.98 -14.11
N VAL A 124 -9.25 -12.12 -12.80
CA VAL A 124 -9.92 -11.29 -11.78
C VAL A 124 -9.39 -9.87 -11.83
N SER A 125 -8.08 -9.68 -11.96
CA SER A 125 -7.48 -8.35 -12.09
C SER A 125 -8.03 -7.59 -13.30
N ASN A 126 -8.10 -8.24 -14.45
CA ASN A 126 -8.67 -7.66 -15.68
C ASN A 126 -10.15 -7.30 -15.50
N LYS A 127 -10.94 -8.16 -14.85
CA LYS A 127 -12.36 -7.93 -14.63
C LYS A 127 -12.66 -6.72 -13.76
N TYR A 128 -11.86 -6.49 -12.72
CA TYR A 128 -12.16 -5.47 -11.70
C TYR A 128 -11.28 -4.21 -11.79
N GLY A 129 -10.47 -4.08 -12.85
CA GLY A 129 -9.62 -2.91 -13.07
C GLY A 129 -8.39 -2.86 -12.15
N ILE A 130 -7.88 -4.01 -11.75
CA ILE A 130 -6.69 -4.18 -10.92
C ILE A 130 -5.46 -4.29 -11.83
N GLY A 131 -4.38 -3.60 -11.50
CA GLY A 131 -3.11 -3.73 -12.22
C GLY A 131 -2.48 -5.10 -11.94
N PHE A 132 -2.06 -5.81 -12.99
CA PHE A 132 -1.48 -7.14 -12.87
C PHE A 132 -0.02 -7.15 -13.32
N TRP A 133 0.87 -7.45 -12.38
CA TRP A 133 2.30 -7.65 -12.61
C TRP A 133 2.58 -9.16 -12.65
N LYS A 134 2.69 -9.68 -13.88
CA LYS A 134 2.83 -11.11 -14.14
C LYS A 134 4.11 -11.71 -13.55
N PRO A 135 4.20 -13.04 -13.40
CA PRO A 135 5.41 -13.72 -12.95
C PRO A 135 6.64 -13.31 -13.75
N GLY A 136 7.72 -12.99 -13.05
CA GLY A 136 8.97 -12.51 -13.66
C GLY A 136 9.04 -11.00 -13.91
N ALA A 137 8.00 -10.22 -13.59
CA ALA A 137 8.02 -8.76 -13.73
C ALA A 137 8.89 -8.04 -12.69
N GLY A 138 9.25 -8.70 -11.61
CA GLY A 138 10.10 -8.16 -10.54
C GLY A 138 9.51 -8.38 -9.15
N ILE A 139 10.30 -8.08 -8.14
CA ILE A 139 9.88 -8.16 -6.73
C ILE A 139 8.88 -7.05 -6.44
N ILE A 140 7.74 -7.38 -5.81
CA ILE A 140 6.65 -6.43 -5.51
C ILE A 140 7.16 -5.12 -4.91
N HIS A 141 8.02 -5.18 -3.89
CA HIS A 141 8.46 -3.97 -3.17
C HIS A 141 9.32 -3.06 -4.02
N GLN A 142 10.15 -3.61 -4.90
CA GLN A 142 10.95 -2.85 -5.84
C GLN A 142 10.08 -2.23 -6.94
N VAL A 143 9.16 -3.00 -7.49
CA VAL A 143 8.21 -2.52 -8.50
C VAL A 143 7.36 -1.37 -7.95
N ILE A 144 6.89 -1.49 -6.71
CA ILE A 144 6.10 -0.45 -6.04
C ILE A 144 6.94 0.80 -5.80
N LEU A 145 8.15 0.65 -5.29
CA LEU A 145 9.05 1.77 -5.03
C LEU A 145 9.35 2.56 -6.31
N GLU A 146 9.60 1.87 -7.42
CA GLU A 146 9.96 2.48 -8.70
C GLU A 146 8.77 3.10 -9.45
N ASN A 147 7.56 2.54 -9.29
CA ASN A 147 6.43 2.89 -10.15
C ASN A 147 5.28 3.59 -9.42
N TYR A 148 5.17 3.47 -8.11
CA TYR A 148 3.96 3.89 -7.39
C TYR A 148 4.23 4.70 -6.13
N ALA A 149 5.43 4.63 -5.57
CA ALA A 149 5.74 5.38 -4.35
C ALA A 149 5.99 6.86 -4.66
N PHE A 150 5.44 7.72 -3.82
CA PHE A 150 5.62 9.17 -3.90
C PHE A 150 5.51 9.81 -2.51
N PRO A 151 6.17 10.98 -2.28
CA PRO A 151 6.14 11.62 -0.98
C PRO A 151 4.71 12.03 -0.56
N GLY A 152 4.36 11.78 0.68
CA GLY A 152 3.08 12.22 1.25
C GLY A 152 1.89 11.31 1.01
N GLY A 153 2.04 10.24 0.22
CA GLY A 153 0.99 9.25 0.00
C GLY A 153 0.84 8.26 1.16
N MET A 154 -0.27 7.51 1.15
CA MET A 154 -0.53 6.41 2.06
C MET A 154 -0.92 5.17 1.28
N MET A 155 -0.27 4.04 1.55
CA MET A 155 -0.64 2.75 0.96
C MET A 155 -0.71 1.64 1.99
N ILE A 156 -1.53 0.66 1.70
CA ILE A 156 -1.57 -0.62 2.41
C ILE A 156 -1.22 -1.76 1.46
N GLY A 157 -0.69 -2.84 2.01
CA GLY A 157 -0.38 -4.02 1.21
C GLY A 157 -0.42 -5.30 2.01
N THR A 158 -0.71 -6.41 1.34
CA THR A 158 -0.84 -7.73 1.97
C THR A 158 0.50 -8.43 2.18
N ASP A 159 1.54 -7.64 2.41
CA ASP A 159 2.90 -8.13 2.69
C ASP A 159 3.58 -7.27 3.75
N SER A 160 4.37 -7.90 4.63
CA SER A 160 5.08 -7.22 5.72
C SER A 160 6.14 -6.22 5.25
N HIS A 161 6.66 -6.37 4.04
CA HIS A 161 7.67 -5.49 3.44
C HIS A 161 7.06 -4.32 2.63
N THR A 162 5.73 -4.16 2.65
CA THR A 162 5.05 -2.99 2.06
C THR A 162 5.65 -1.66 2.54
N VAL A 163 6.20 -1.65 3.74
CA VAL A 163 6.91 -0.52 4.36
C VAL A 163 8.07 0.05 3.53
N ASN A 164 8.61 -0.70 2.56
CA ASN A 164 9.66 -0.23 1.65
C ASN A 164 9.29 1.05 0.90
N ALA A 165 8.01 1.26 0.59
CA ALA A 165 7.55 2.48 -0.07
C ALA A 165 7.77 3.74 0.79
N GLY A 166 7.95 3.57 2.11
CA GLY A 166 8.37 4.63 3.02
C GLY A 166 9.73 5.25 2.69
N GLY A 167 10.60 4.55 1.95
CA GLY A 167 11.87 5.07 1.47
C GLY A 167 11.74 6.31 0.57
N LEU A 168 10.58 6.50 -0.07
CA LEU A 168 10.25 7.71 -0.84
C LEU A 168 9.26 8.64 -0.11
N GLY A 169 9.10 8.50 1.20
CA GLY A 169 8.30 9.41 2.01
C GLY A 169 6.79 9.14 1.99
N MET A 170 6.37 7.91 1.72
CA MET A 170 4.99 7.45 1.96
C MET A 170 4.83 6.96 3.41
N ILE A 171 3.58 6.89 3.87
CA ILE A 171 3.19 5.94 4.91
C ILE A 171 2.75 4.67 4.21
N ALA A 172 3.48 3.58 4.42
CA ALA A 172 3.21 2.29 3.79
C ALA A 172 3.15 1.20 4.87
N ILE A 173 2.07 0.43 4.88
CA ILE A 173 1.75 -0.45 6.00
C ILE A 173 1.33 -1.83 5.49
N GLY A 174 1.93 -2.88 6.07
CA GLY A 174 1.51 -4.26 5.85
C GLY A 174 0.22 -4.56 6.63
N VAL A 175 -0.78 -5.11 5.96
CA VAL A 175 -2.11 -5.41 6.51
C VAL A 175 -2.55 -6.82 6.16
N GLY A 176 -3.63 -7.27 6.77
CA GLY A 176 -4.31 -8.52 6.39
C GLY A 176 -5.12 -8.38 5.11
N GLY A 177 -5.50 -9.54 4.52
CA GLY A 177 -6.32 -9.55 3.31
C GLY A 177 -7.68 -8.87 3.50
N ALA A 178 -8.28 -8.97 4.66
CA ALA A 178 -9.58 -8.34 4.97
C ALA A 178 -9.50 -6.81 4.88
N ASP A 179 -8.49 -6.19 5.48
CA ASP A 179 -8.28 -4.73 5.40
C ASP A 179 -8.10 -4.27 3.95
N ALA A 180 -7.35 -5.06 3.15
CA ALA A 180 -7.17 -4.77 1.74
C ALA A 180 -8.51 -4.81 0.98
N VAL A 181 -9.37 -5.79 1.26
CA VAL A 181 -10.70 -5.93 0.65
C VAL A 181 -11.60 -4.74 1.00
N ASP A 182 -11.62 -4.31 2.26
CA ASP A 182 -12.42 -3.17 2.68
C ASP A 182 -12.05 -1.90 1.91
N VAL A 183 -10.77 -1.60 1.81
CA VAL A 183 -10.27 -0.45 1.05
C VAL A 183 -10.56 -0.58 -0.45
N MET A 184 -10.39 -1.76 -1.03
CA MET A 184 -10.74 -2.05 -2.43
C MET A 184 -12.24 -1.85 -2.68
N ALA A 185 -13.09 -2.18 -1.71
CA ALA A 185 -14.54 -1.99 -1.77
C ALA A 185 -14.99 -0.55 -1.50
N GLY A 186 -14.07 0.35 -1.14
CA GLY A 186 -14.35 1.77 -0.84
C GLY A 186 -14.77 2.02 0.61
N MET A 187 -14.56 1.05 1.48
CA MET A 187 -14.76 1.21 2.93
C MET A 187 -13.55 1.91 3.56
N PRO A 188 -13.73 2.59 4.70
CA PRO A 188 -12.62 3.11 5.45
C PRO A 188 -11.74 1.99 6.01
N TRP A 189 -10.46 2.27 6.16
CA TRP A 189 -9.55 1.42 6.91
C TRP A 189 -9.46 1.92 8.36
N GLU A 190 -10.05 1.18 9.29
CA GLU A 190 -10.11 1.54 10.69
C GLU A 190 -8.94 0.92 11.48
N LEU A 191 -8.25 1.73 12.27
CA LEU A 191 -7.25 1.26 13.24
C LEU A 191 -7.11 2.20 14.43
N LEU A 192 -6.46 1.72 15.50
CA LEU A 192 -6.04 2.58 16.60
C LEU A 192 -5.01 3.60 16.11
N PHE A 193 -5.20 4.88 16.44
CA PHE A 193 -4.30 5.95 16.02
C PHE A 193 -2.85 5.63 16.41
N PRO A 194 -1.91 5.52 15.46
CA PRO A 194 -0.63 4.88 15.70
C PRO A 194 0.32 5.73 16.54
N LYS A 195 1.11 5.07 17.37
CA LYS A 195 2.30 5.68 17.99
C LYS A 195 3.39 5.88 16.95
N LEU A 196 4.05 7.04 16.97
CA LEU A 196 5.22 7.32 16.14
C LEU A 196 6.49 7.03 16.93
N ILE A 197 7.34 6.17 16.38
CA ILE A 197 8.65 5.85 16.95
C ILE A 197 9.70 6.41 16.00
N GLY A 198 10.49 7.37 16.47
CA GLY A 198 11.60 7.94 15.72
C GLY A 198 12.86 7.07 15.86
N ILE A 199 13.46 6.69 14.74
CA ILE A 199 14.73 5.98 14.70
C ILE A 199 15.75 6.90 14.02
N LYS A 200 16.84 7.25 14.73
CA LYS A 200 17.94 8.02 14.18
C LYS A 200 19.12 7.11 13.93
N LEU A 201 19.50 6.93 12.66
CA LEU A 201 20.73 6.26 12.29
C LEU A 201 21.89 7.23 12.48
N VAL A 202 22.96 6.78 13.15
CA VAL A 202 24.18 7.56 13.42
C VAL A 202 25.40 6.77 12.97
N GLY A 203 26.47 7.48 12.55
CA GLY A 203 27.69 6.90 12.02
C GLY A 203 27.81 7.07 10.51
N GLU A 204 28.82 6.44 9.95
CA GLU A 204 29.12 6.49 8.52
C GLU A 204 29.17 5.09 7.93
N LEU A 205 28.82 4.97 6.64
CA LEU A 205 28.96 3.72 5.91
C LEU A 205 30.44 3.49 5.59
N ASN A 206 31.03 2.43 6.12
CA ASN A 206 32.40 2.03 5.80
C ASN A 206 32.48 1.37 4.41
N GLY A 207 33.04 2.09 3.45
CA GLY A 207 33.25 1.64 2.07
C GLY A 207 32.04 1.87 1.14
N ARG A 208 32.24 1.58 -0.15
CA ARG A 208 31.20 1.63 -1.17
C ARG A 208 30.33 0.37 -1.04
N ARG A 209 29.37 0.39 -0.17
CA ARG A 209 28.32 -0.63 -0.13
C ARG A 209 27.10 -0.07 -0.83
N TYR A 210 26.82 -0.59 -2.00
CA TYR A 210 25.55 -0.35 -2.67
C TYR A 210 24.52 -1.20 -1.97
N CYS A 211 23.50 -0.57 -1.37
CA CYS A 211 22.27 -1.26 -1.03
C CYS A 211 21.52 -1.46 -2.35
N PHE A 212 21.43 -2.68 -2.80
CA PHE A 212 20.52 -3.10 -3.86
C PHE A 212 19.23 -3.55 -3.23
#